data_40c4c462c5f8ac41ed778657d80f368a
#
_entry.id   40c4c462c5f8ac41ed778657d80f368a
#
_cell.length_a   1.000
_cell.length_b   1.000
_cell.length_c   1.000
_cell.angle_alpha   90.00
_cell.angle_beta   90.00
_cell.angle_gamma   90.00
#
_symmetry.space_group_name_H-M   'P 1'
#
loop_
_entity.id
_entity.type
_entity.pdbx_description
1 polymer ?
#
loop_
_entity_poly.entity_id
_entity_poly.type
_entity_poly.pdbx_seq_one_letter_code
_entity_poly.pdbx_strand_id
1 'polypeptide(L)'
;MQTKPILVVMAAGMGSRYGGLKQIDPVGPSGEAILDYSLYDARRAGFETVVFIIKHEIEDAFKEAVGARALRAGFEVRYAYQQLDKLPEGFTVPEGRVKPWGTAHAILVAEEAIGNAPFAVINADDYYGPQGFQLVYDYLSTHADGDRCAWAMVGFLLGNTVSANGSVSRGICVTDEHHNLVSVTERTCIEPYDGGIHYSEDGGTSWIDLPADSVVSMNLWGFTPDYVQKAKAGFAAFLQENLPVNPLKCEYYLPTVVTNALNRGEADVHVLTSADRWHGITYREDKPELVAALQKMSADGLYPTDKLF
;
A
#
# COMPACT_ATOMS: atom_id res chain seq x y z
N MET A 1 22.59 -5.22 16.97
CA MET A 1 21.13 -5.45 17.10
C MET A 1 20.52 -5.10 15.76
N GLN A 2 19.67 -5.94 15.22
CA GLN A 2 18.96 -5.65 13.97
C GLN A 2 17.98 -4.49 14.25
N THR A 3 17.92 -3.51 13.35
CA THR A 3 17.00 -2.38 13.48
C THR A 3 15.56 -2.89 13.34
N LYS A 4 14.66 -2.50 14.26
CA LYS A 4 13.25 -2.92 14.19
C LYS A 4 12.60 -2.43 12.91
N PRO A 5 11.72 -3.24 12.29
CA PRO A 5 10.92 -2.80 11.16
C PRO A 5 10.05 -1.58 11.51
N ILE A 6 9.87 -0.68 10.54
CA ILE A 6 9.00 0.48 10.66
C ILE A 6 7.84 0.39 9.68
N LEU A 7 6.74 1.08 9.97
CA LEU A 7 5.59 1.19 9.09
C LEU A 7 5.68 2.48 8.28
N VAL A 8 5.53 2.40 6.96
CA VAL A 8 5.45 3.54 6.05
C VAL A 8 4.05 3.60 5.46
N VAL A 9 3.35 4.71 5.66
CA VAL A 9 1.98 4.92 5.23
C VAL A 9 1.92 5.96 4.12
N MET A 10 1.45 5.55 2.95
CA MET A 10 1.27 6.45 1.82
C MET A 10 -0.07 7.19 1.94
N ALA A 11 -0.03 8.42 2.43
CA ALA A 11 -1.20 9.28 2.67
C ALA A 11 -1.22 10.57 1.82
N ALA A 12 -0.29 10.71 0.86
CA ALA A 12 -0.22 11.88 -0.03
C ALA A 12 -1.25 11.82 -1.18
N GLY A 13 -1.85 10.65 -1.43
CA GLY A 13 -2.93 10.47 -2.39
C GLY A 13 -4.19 11.16 -1.89
N MET A 14 -4.56 12.29 -2.48
CA MET A 14 -5.86 12.90 -2.21
C MET A 14 -6.93 12.04 -2.87
N GLY A 15 -7.92 11.61 -2.10
CA GLY A 15 -9.17 11.12 -2.64
C GLY A 15 -9.90 12.23 -3.40
N SER A 16 -9.38 12.58 -4.58
CA SER A 16 -9.90 13.67 -5.44
C SER A 16 -11.39 13.50 -5.78
N ARG A 17 -11.92 12.30 -5.59
CA ARG A 17 -13.34 11.96 -5.78
C ARG A 17 -14.20 12.22 -4.54
N TYR A 18 -13.61 12.47 -3.37
CA TYR A 18 -14.33 12.56 -2.08
C TYR A 18 -14.52 13.99 -1.56
N GLY A 19 -13.84 14.99 -2.15
CA GLY A 19 -13.96 16.41 -1.73
C GLY A 19 -13.42 16.72 -0.33
N GLY A 20 -12.62 15.83 0.30
CA GLY A 20 -12.08 15.99 1.64
C GLY A 20 -10.98 14.96 1.95
N LEU A 21 -10.45 14.99 3.18
CA LEU A 21 -9.50 14.01 3.70
C LEU A 21 -10.21 12.67 3.93
N LYS A 22 -10.20 11.78 2.92
CA LYS A 22 -10.78 10.42 3.03
C LYS A 22 -10.17 9.62 4.18
N GLN A 23 -8.92 9.93 4.54
CA GLN A 23 -8.16 9.26 5.60
C GLN A 23 -8.71 9.50 7.01
N ILE A 24 -9.60 10.47 7.19
CA ILE A 24 -10.25 10.76 8.47
C ILE A 24 -11.75 10.48 8.48
N ASP A 25 -12.28 9.93 7.38
CA ASP A 25 -13.71 9.58 7.30
C ASP A 25 -14.01 8.43 8.28
N PRO A 26 -14.92 8.64 9.27
CA PRO A 26 -15.13 7.65 10.31
C PRO A 26 -15.83 6.40 9.78
N VAL A 27 -15.30 5.24 10.18
CA VAL A 27 -15.84 3.90 9.88
C VAL A 27 -16.06 3.08 11.16
N GLY A 28 -15.40 3.45 12.24
CA GLY A 28 -15.51 2.79 13.54
C GLY A 28 -16.53 3.47 14.46
N PRO A 29 -16.95 2.77 15.54
CA PRO A 29 -18.02 3.22 16.45
C PRO A 29 -17.66 4.48 17.25
N SER A 30 -16.37 4.73 17.49
CA SER A 30 -15.88 5.91 18.24
C SER A 30 -15.24 6.96 17.33
N GLY A 31 -15.50 6.90 16.01
CA GLY A 31 -15.01 7.84 15.04
C GLY A 31 -13.64 7.47 14.44
N GLU A 32 -13.24 6.21 14.59
CA GLU A 32 -12.02 5.69 13.99
C GLU A 32 -12.13 5.68 12.46
N ALA A 33 -11.05 6.10 11.80
CA ALA A 33 -10.87 5.95 10.36
C ALA A 33 -10.27 4.57 10.00
N ILE A 34 -10.29 4.19 8.74
CA ILE A 34 -9.67 2.93 8.26
C ILE A 34 -8.22 2.81 8.75
N LEU A 35 -7.46 3.90 8.63
CA LEU A 35 -6.05 3.93 9.03
C LEU A 35 -5.83 3.64 10.52
N ASP A 36 -6.77 3.97 11.39
CA ASP A 36 -6.65 3.67 12.81
C ASP A 36 -6.61 2.16 13.08
N TYR A 37 -7.39 1.37 12.32
CA TYR A 37 -7.33 -0.09 12.37
C TYR A 37 -5.99 -0.63 11.88
N SER A 38 -5.46 -0.09 10.77
CA SER A 38 -4.12 -0.44 10.28
C SER A 38 -3.02 -0.12 11.31
N LEU A 39 -3.10 1.03 11.98
CA LEU A 39 -2.17 1.39 13.05
C LEU A 39 -2.32 0.45 14.26
N TYR A 40 -3.54 0.10 14.65
CA TYR A 40 -3.81 -0.83 15.75
C TYR A 40 -3.20 -2.21 15.47
N ASP A 41 -3.44 -2.76 14.29
CA ASP A 41 -2.92 -4.07 13.89
C ASP A 41 -1.39 -4.06 13.75
N ALA A 42 -0.83 -3.01 13.16
CA ALA A 42 0.63 -2.83 13.05
C ALA A 42 1.28 -2.74 14.44
N ARG A 43 0.66 -2.01 15.38
CA ARG A 43 1.19 -1.92 16.76
C ARG A 43 1.19 -3.27 17.46
N ARG A 44 0.14 -4.06 17.27
CA ARG A 44 0.06 -5.43 17.81
C ARG A 44 1.08 -6.37 17.19
N ALA A 45 1.37 -6.22 15.90
CA ALA A 45 2.41 -6.99 15.21
C ALA A 45 3.83 -6.65 15.68
N GLY A 46 4.05 -5.48 16.28
CA GLY A 46 5.35 -5.09 16.86
C GLY A 46 5.97 -3.83 16.26
N PHE A 47 5.33 -3.17 15.29
CA PHE A 47 5.80 -1.88 14.78
C PHE A 47 5.74 -0.81 15.86
N GLU A 48 6.84 -0.07 16.05
CA GLU A 48 6.95 0.99 17.06
C GLU A 48 7.11 2.38 16.44
N THR A 49 7.52 2.46 15.18
CA THR A 49 7.71 3.70 14.43
C THR A 49 6.81 3.68 13.20
N VAL A 50 6.14 4.81 12.93
CA VAL A 50 5.38 5.05 11.72
C VAL A 50 5.88 6.30 11.00
N VAL A 51 6.06 6.18 9.67
CA VAL A 51 6.36 7.29 8.77
C VAL A 51 5.12 7.58 7.93
N PHE A 52 4.56 8.76 8.06
CA PHE A 52 3.47 9.22 7.20
C PHE A 52 4.01 10.04 6.03
N ILE A 53 3.74 9.58 4.81
CA ILE A 53 4.03 10.33 3.61
C ILE A 53 2.78 11.13 3.25
N ILE A 54 2.87 12.45 3.41
CA ILE A 54 1.76 13.40 3.23
C ILE A 54 2.15 14.51 2.25
N LYS A 55 1.24 15.45 2.02
CA LYS A 55 1.52 16.73 1.38
C LYS A 55 1.50 17.83 2.43
N HIS A 56 2.26 18.90 2.20
CA HIS A 56 2.26 20.07 3.12
C HIS A 56 0.87 20.68 3.28
N GLU A 57 0.06 20.66 2.21
CA GLU A 57 -1.28 21.26 2.21
C GLU A 57 -2.26 20.62 3.20
N ILE A 58 -1.97 19.38 3.65
CA ILE A 58 -2.82 18.66 4.61
C ILE A 58 -2.14 18.45 5.97
N GLU A 59 -0.94 18.98 6.17
CA GLU A 59 -0.08 18.65 7.30
C GLU A 59 -0.77 18.87 8.64
N ASP A 60 -1.28 20.07 8.91
CA ASP A 60 -1.86 20.43 10.20
C ASP A 60 -3.10 19.56 10.50
N ALA A 61 -4.01 19.45 9.55
CA ALA A 61 -5.22 18.64 9.71
C ALA A 61 -4.90 17.15 9.89
N PHE A 62 -3.87 16.64 9.17
CA PHE A 62 -3.46 15.26 9.29
C PHE A 62 -2.77 14.98 10.65
N LYS A 63 -1.90 15.88 11.11
CA LYS A 63 -1.25 15.78 12.42
C LYS A 63 -2.26 15.80 13.57
N GLU A 64 -3.25 16.67 13.48
CA GLU A 64 -4.31 16.78 14.49
C GLU A 64 -5.19 15.52 14.52
N ALA A 65 -5.63 15.05 13.35
CA ALA A 65 -6.57 13.94 13.26
C ALA A 65 -5.91 12.57 13.40
N VAL A 66 -4.87 12.27 12.59
CA VAL A 66 -4.24 10.95 12.50
C VAL A 66 -2.98 10.88 13.36
N GLY A 67 -2.11 11.87 13.25
CA GLY A 67 -0.84 11.92 13.99
C GLY A 67 -1.04 11.82 15.49
N ALA A 68 -2.00 12.57 16.05
CA ALA A 68 -2.33 12.55 17.48
C ALA A 68 -2.85 11.16 17.91
N ARG A 69 -3.57 10.44 17.05
CA ARG A 69 -4.03 9.06 17.33
C ARG A 69 -2.88 8.07 17.30
N ALA A 70 -1.99 8.17 16.32
CA ALA A 70 -0.78 7.35 16.25
C ALA A 70 0.11 7.52 17.48
N LEU A 71 0.30 8.76 17.97
CA LEU A 71 1.02 9.03 19.21
C LEU A 71 0.35 8.38 20.44
N ARG A 72 -0.98 8.46 20.55
CA ARG A 72 -1.73 7.78 21.63
C ARG A 72 -1.62 6.26 21.55
N ALA A 73 -1.53 5.70 20.33
CA ALA A 73 -1.27 4.28 20.10
C ALA A 73 0.15 3.85 20.50
N GLY A 74 1.02 4.80 20.88
CA GLY A 74 2.39 4.55 21.32
C GLY A 74 3.41 4.44 20.19
N PHE A 75 3.13 5.00 19.01
CA PHE A 75 4.10 5.10 17.94
C PHE A 75 5.05 6.29 18.13
N GLU A 76 6.32 6.09 17.75
CA GLU A 76 7.16 7.17 17.27
C GLU A 76 6.66 7.59 15.88
N VAL A 77 6.29 8.86 15.70
CA VAL A 77 5.70 9.37 14.47
C VAL A 77 6.69 10.26 13.73
N ARG A 78 6.93 9.92 12.46
CA ARG A 78 7.75 10.71 11.54
C ARG A 78 6.92 11.11 10.33
N TYR A 79 7.31 12.20 9.66
CA TYR A 79 6.64 12.70 8.46
C TYR A 79 7.61 12.87 7.31
N ALA A 80 7.13 12.58 6.11
CA ALA A 80 7.80 12.87 4.85
C ALA A 80 6.82 13.55 3.90
N TYR A 81 7.32 14.41 3.00
CA TYR A 81 6.46 15.26 2.18
C TYR A 81 6.65 14.97 0.70
N GLN A 82 5.62 14.41 0.08
CA GLN A 82 5.62 14.14 -1.36
C GLN A 82 5.21 15.41 -2.13
N GLN A 83 6.21 16.15 -2.60
CA GLN A 83 6.03 17.35 -3.40
C GLN A 83 6.49 17.13 -4.85
N LEU A 84 5.91 17.89 -5.79
CA LEU A 84 6.19 17.72 -7.22
C LEU A 84 7.63 18.15 -7.59
N ASP A 85 8.21 19.08 -6.86
CA ASP A 85 9.56 19.62 -7.07
C ASP A 85 10.69 18.70 -6.54
N LYS A 86 10.35 17.62 -5.85
CA LYS A 86 11.32 16.61 -5.38
C LYS A 86 11.77 15.73 -6.55
N LEU A 87 12.59 16.28 -7.43
CA LEU A 87 13.09 15.66 -8.65
C LEU A 87 14.63 15.54 -8.61
N PRO A 88 15.20 14.58 -9.35
CA PRO A 88 16.65 14.54 -9.56
C PRO A 88 17.15 15.77 -10.30
N GLU A 89 18.46 16.04 -10.16
CA GLU A 89 19.11 17.14 -10.90
C GLU A 89 18.87 17.00 -12.42
N GLY A 90 18.61 18.12 -13.07
CA GLY A 90 18.35 18.20 -14.51
C GLY A 90 16.89 18.01 -14.91
N PHE A 91 15.98 17.70 -13.99
CA PHE A 91 14.54 17.60 -14.25
C PHE A 91 13.77 18.76 -13.62
N THR A 92 12.71 19.17 -14.28
CA THR A 92 11.80 20.21 -13.80
C THR A 92 10.35 19.72 -13.87
N VAL A 93 9.50 20.29 -13.03
CA VAL A 93 8.06 19.97 -13.04
C VAL A 93 7.45 20.50 -14.34
N PRO A 94 6.81 19.65 -15.18
CA PRO A 94 6.12 20.11 -16.37
C PRO A 94 5.00 21.12 -16.04
N GLU A 95 4.85 22.12 -16.89
CA GLU A 95 3.75 23.08 -16.75
C GLU A 95 2.39 22.35 -16.76
N GLY A 96 1.52 22.70 -15.81
CA GLY A 96 0.20 22.12 -15.65
C GLY A 96 0.16 20.75 -14.95
N ARG A 97 1.31 20.18 -14.53
CA ARG A 97 1.31 18.93 -13.77
C ARG A 97 0.84 19.16 -12.33
N VAL A 98 -0.21 18.44 -11.94
CA VAL A 98 -0.74 18.39 -10.55
C VAL A 98 -0.66 16.98 -9.94
N LYS A 99 -0.45 15.97 -10.80
CA LYS A 99 -0.42 14.57 -10.39
C LYS A 99 0.91 14.22 -9.73
N PRO A 100 0.94 13.58 -8.56
CA PRO A 100 2.16 13.07 -7.92
C PRO A 100 2.95 12.13 -8.86
N TRP A 101 4.22 11.93 -8.55
CA TRP A 101 5.12 11.11 -9.36
C TRP A 101 4.96 9.59 -9.14
N GLY A 102 4.01 9.17 -8.31
CA GLY A 102 3.70 7.76 -8.07
C GLY A 102 4.21 7.25 -6.73
N THR A 103 3.93 5.96 -6.46
CA THR A 103 4.18 5.32 -5.17
C THR A 103 5.65 5.06 -4.87
N ALA A 104 6.49 4.77 -5.88
CA ALA A 104 7.93 4.68 -5.66
C ALA A 104 8.54 6.03 -5.29
N HIS A 105 8.10 7.12 -5.92
CA HIS A 105 8.54 8.46 -5.55
C HIS A 105 8.11 8.83 -4.11
N ALA A 106 6.94 8.36 -3.66
CA ALA A 106 6.53 8.54 -2.27
C ALA A 106 7.55 7.94 -1.29
N ILE A 107 8.08 6.75 -1.59
CA ILE A 107 9.12 6.13 -0.77
C ILE A 107 10.46 6.89 -0.86
N LEU A 108 10.81 7.41 -2.05
CA LEU A 108 12.05 8.21 -2.21
C LEU A 108 12.07 9.44 -1.32
N VAL A 109 10.98 10.18 -1.22
CA VAL A 109 10.93 11.38 -0.38
C VAL A 109 10.95 11.04 1.12
N ALA A 110 10.71 9.80 1.49
CA ALA A 110 10.76 9.30 2.85
C ALA A 110 12.14 8.71 3.24
N GLU A 111 13.15 8.73 2.35
CA GLU A 111 14.50 8.16 2.56
C GLU A 111 15.07 8.52 3.94
N GLU A 112 15.07 9.80 4.29
CA GLU A 112 15.61 10.29 5.58
C GLU A 112 14.79 9.79 6.78
N ALA A 113 13.45 9.80 6.67
CA ALA A 113 12.57 9.35 7.74
C ALA A 113 12.61 7.82 7.95
N ILE A 114 12.84 7.06 6.88
CA ILE A 114 13.04 5.59 6.92
C ILE A 114 14.41 5.26 7.52
N GLY A 115 15.46 5.98 7.08
CA GLY A 115 16.85 5.67 7.47
C GLY A 115 17.28 4.29 6.99
N ASN A 116 17.95 3.55 7.86
CA ASN A 116 18.44 2.19 7.58
C ASN A 116 17.55 1.09 8.18
N ALA A 117 16.28 1.36 8.44
CA ALA A 117 15.37 0.35 8.94
C ALA A 117 14.73 -0.44 7.81
N PRO A 118 14.52 -1.76 7.96
CA PRO A 118 13.56 -2.48 7.12
C PRO A 118 12.18 -1.89 7.34
N PHE A 119 11.32 -1.89 6.31
CA PHE A 119 10.05 -1.19 6.41
C PHE A 119 8.92 -1.89 5.65
N ALA A 120 7.73 -1.84 6.22
CA ALA A 120 6.50 -2.21 5.53
C ALA A 120 5.84 -0.97 4.94
N VAL A 121 5.22 -1.10 3.77
CA VAL A 121 4.50 -0.03 3.07
C VAL A 121 3.04 -0.38 2.94
N ILE A 122 2.15 0.57 3.26
CA ILE A 122 0.69 0.46 3.07
C ILE A 122 0.09 1.73 2.46
N ASN A 123 -1.10 1.58 1.90
CA ASN A 123 -1.98 2.70 1.58
C ASN A 123 -2.74 3.15 2.86
N ALA A 124 -3.00 4.44 2.97
CA ALA A 124 -3.70 5.02 4.13
C ALA A 124 -5.22 4.77 4.14
N ASP A 125 -5.78 4.34 3.01
CA ASP A 125 -7.22 4.21 2.78
C ASP A 125 -7.70 2.76 2.59
N ASP A 126 -6.82 1.81 2.90
CA ASP A 126 -7.08 0.36 2.82
C ASP A 126 -7.08 -0.29 4.21
N TYR A 127 -7.99 -1.23 4.40
CA TYR A 127 -8.01 -2.14 5.55
C TYR A 127 -7.40 -3.48 5.14
N TYR A 128 -6.33 -3.89 5.82
CA TYR A 128 -5.54 -5.09 5.47
C TYR A 128 -5.80 -6.29 6.39
N GLY A 129 -6.36 -6.05 7.59
CA GLY A 129 -6.48 -7.07 8.63
C GLY A 129 -5.19 -7.35 9.40
N PRO A 130 -5.30 -7.99 10.58
CA PRO A 130 -4.17 -8.17 11.50
C PRO A 130 -3.12 -9.16 11.00
N GLN A 131 -3.51 -10.19 10.24
CA GLN A 131 -2.59 -11.22 9.78
C GLN A 131 -1.55 -10.66 8.82
N GLY A 132 -1.96 -9.76 7.92
CA GLY A 132 -1.05 -9.12 6.97
C GLY A 132 0.10 -8.38 7.66
N PHE A 133 -0.19 -7.62 8.72
CA PHE A 133 0.82 -6.90 9.50
C PHE A 133 1.75 -7.84 10.27
N GLN A 134 1.22 -8.90 10.86
CA GLN A 134 2.04 -9.87 11.57
C GLN A 134 3.01 -10.58 10.63
N LEU A 135 2.52 -11.06 9.48
CA LEU A 135 3.34 -11.75 8.48
C LEU A 135 4.50 -10.88 7.98
N VAL A 136 4.23 -9.63 7.60
CA VAL A 136 5.29 -8.75 7.08
C VAL A 136 6.25 -8.31 8.18
N TYR A 137 5.79 -8.09 9.41
CA TYR A 137 6.67 -7.76 10.53
C TYR A 137 7.63 -8.90 10.87
N ASP A 138 7.11 -10.14 10.96
CA ASP A 138 7.91 -11.32 11.26
C ASP A 138 8.97 -11.57 10.18
N TYR A 139 8.58 -11.43 8.90
CA TYR A 139 9.53 -11.54 7.80
C TYR A 139 10.65 -10.51 7.90
N LEU A 140 10.32 -9.23 8.01
CA LEU A 140 11.28 -8.13 8.10
C LEU A 140 12.17 -8.19 9.34
N SER A 141 11.69 -8.80 10.42
CA SER A 141 12.43 -8.98 11.67
C SER A 141 13.45 -10.11 11.60
N THR A 142 13.31 -11.04 10.66
CA THR A 142 14.11 -12.27 10.59
C THR A 142 14.96 -12.40 9.32
N HIS A 143 14.64 -11.62 8.28
CA HIS A 143 15.35 -11.64 7.01
C HIS A 143 16.18 -10.38 6.81
N ALA A 144 17.32 -10.54 6.17
CA ALA A 144 18.22 -9.46 5.80
C ALA A 144 18.74 -9.73 4.38
N ASP A 145 19.22 -8.69 3.71
CA ASP A 145 19.84 -8.83 2.40
C ASP A 145 21.08 -9.73 2.46
N GLY A 146 21.19 -10.59 1.47
CA GLY A 146 22.37 -11.39 1.18
C GLY A 146 22.97 -10.97 -0.16
N ASP A 147 23.18 -11.94 -1.07
CA ASP A 147 23.59 -11.66 -2.46
C ASP A 147 22.48 -10.94 -3.24
N ARG A 148 21.24 -11.06 -2.76
CA ARG A 148 20.05 -10.39 -3.27
C ARG A 148 19.31 -9.71 -2.14
N CYS A 149 18.52 -8.69 -2.49
CA CYS A 149 17.60 -8.07 -1.55
C CYS A 149 16.51 -9.04 -1.14
N ALA A 150 16.24 -9.13 0.17
CA ALA A 150 15.22 -9.99 0.74
C ALA A 150 13.95 -9.17 0.98
N TRP A 151 13.07 -9.10 -0.01
CA TRP A 151 11.80 -8.38 0.05
C TRP A 151 10.62 -9.32 0.25
N ALA A 152 9.49 -8.78 0.64
CA ALA A 152 8.24 -9.50 0.78
C ALA A 152 7.04 -8.72 0.24
N MET A 153 6.00 -9.45 -0.09
CA MET A 153 4.69 -8.89 -0.40
C MET A 153 3.64 -9.71 0.32
N VAL A 154 2.70 -9.05 0.99
CA VAL A 154 1.52 -9.74 1.52
C VAL A 154 0.51 -9.87 0.39
N GLY A 155 0.30 -11.12 -0.02
CA GLY A 155 -0.71 -11.49 -1.02
C GLY A 155 -2.05 -11.79 -0.35
N PHE A 156 -3.12 -11.33 -0.97
CA PHE A 156 -4.50 -11.63 -0.55
C PHE A 156 -5.16 -12.55 -1.57
N LEU A 157 -6.15 -13.33 -1.14
CA LEU A 157 -6.95 -14.13 -2.07
C LEU A 157 -7.89 -13.21 -2.85
N LEU A 158 -7.95 -13.35 -4.17
CA LEU A 158 -8.76 -12.52 -5.05
C LEU A 158 -10.22 -12.42 -4.57
N GLY A 159 -10.81 -13.54 -4.16
CA GLY A 159 -12.18 -13.60 -3.63
C GLY A 159 -12.41 -12.73 -2.40
N ASN A 160 -11.34 -12.41 -1.66
CA ASN A 160 -11.39 -11.55 -0.48
C ASN A 160 -11.14 -10.06 -0.81
N THR A 161 -11.06 -9.68 -2.10
CA THR A 161 -10.70 -8.30 -2.52
C THR A 161 -11.63 -7.69 -3.56
N VAL A 162 -12.63 -8.42 -4.04
CA VAL A 162 -13.61 -7.92 -5.01
C VAL A 162 -14.73 -7.16 -4.31
N SER A 163 -15.36 -6.23 -5.06
CA SER A 163 -16.55 -5.47 -4.61
C SER A 163 -17.79 -5.97 -5.36
N ALA A 164 -18.92 -6.04 -4.67
CA ALA A 164 -20.21 -6.30 -5.28
C ALA A 164 -20.79 -5.04 -5.99
N ASN A 165 -20.18 -3.87 -5.76
CA ASN A 165 -20.69 -2.58 -6.21
C ASN A 165 -20.10 -2.14 -7.56
N GLY A 166 -19.18 -2.92 -8.14
CA GLY A 166 -18.57 -2.66 -9.44
C GLY A 166 -17.20 -3.29 -9.62
N SER A 167 -16.62 -3.05 -10.79
CA SER A 167 -15.33 -3.62 -11.14
C SER A 167 -14.17 -3.00 -10.36
N VAL A 168 -13.14 -3.81 -10.13
CA VAL A 168 -11.91 -3.39 -9.44
C VAL A 168 -10.68 -3.73 -10.29
N SER A 169 -9.54 -3.16 -9.94
CA SER A 169 -8.23 -3.52 -10.54
C SER A 169 -7.35 -4.18 -9.50
N ARG A 170 -6.63 -5.25 -9.88
CA ARG A 170 -5.74 -6.01 -8.99
C ARG A 170 -4.49 -6.47 -9.71
N GLY A 171 -3.37 -6.43 -9.00
CA GLY A 171 -2.13 -7.06 -9.45
C GLY A 171 -2.18 -8.57 -9.21
N ILE A 172 -2.49 -9.35 -10.23
CA ILE A 172 -2.48 -10.82 -10.16
C ILE A 172 -1.03 -11.29 -10.09
N CYS A 173 -0.71 -12.07 -9.07
CA CYS A 173 0.63 -12.55 -8.78
C CYS A 173 0.83 -13.98 -9.28
N VAL A 174 2.00 -14.24 -9.87
CA VAL A 174 2.49 -15.58 -10.17
C VAL A 174 3.67 -15.85 -9.26
N THR A 175 3.68 -16.99 -8.57
CA THR A 175 4.76 -17.42 -7.69
C THR A 175 5.41 -18.71 -8.17
N ASP A 176 6.68 -18.91 -7.79
CA ASP A 176 7.37 -20.20 -7.95
C ASP A 176 6.98 -21.21 -6.84
N GLU A 177 7.59 -22.40 -6.86
CA GLU A 177 7.39 -23.47 -5.90
C GLU A 177 7.87 -23.13 -4.47
N HIS A 178 8.68 -22.07 -4.33
CA HIS A 178 9.19 -21.55 -3.06
C HIS A 178 8.41 -20.33 -2.57
N HIS A 179 7.28 -20.02 -3.18
CA HIS A 179 6.46 -18.84 -2.93
C HIS A 179 7.19 -17.50 -3.22
N ASN A 180 8.21 -17.49 -4.06
CA ASN A 180 8.79 -16.24 -4.52
C ASN A 180 7.99 -15.69 -5.71
N LEU A 181 7.83 -14.37 -5.72
CA LEU A 181 7.13 -13.65 -6.76
C LEU A 181 7.91 -13.76 -8.09
N VAL A 182 7.27 -14.29 -9.11
CA VAL A 182 7.79 -14.35 -10.48
C VAL A 182 7.31 -13.14 -11.29
N SER A 183 6.04 -12.80 -11.16
CA SER A 183 5.46 -11.65 -11.86
C SER A 183 4.22 -11.12 -11.17
N VAL A 184 3.92 -9.83 -11.40
CA VAL A 184 2.66 -9.18 -11.07
C VAL A 184 2.08 -8.60 -12.35
N THR A 185 0.86 -8.98 -12.69
CA THR A 185 0.15 -8.45 -13.85
C THR A 185 -1.08 -7.70 -13.39
N GLU A 186 -1.12 -6.38 -13.62
CA GLU A 186 -2.30 -5.58 -13.33
C GLU A 186 -3.43 -6.00 -14.27
N ARG A 187 -4.55 -6.44 -13.68
CA ARG A 187 -5.80 -6.69 -14.39
C ARG A 187 -6.83 -5.66 -13.96
N THR A 188 -7.43 -5.04 -14.92
CA THR A 188 -8.50 -4.06 -14.71
C THR A 188 -9.86 -4.70 -14.99
N CYS A 189 -10.93 -4.03 -14.61
CA CYS A 189 -12.29 -4.50 -14.86
C CYS A 189 -12.52 -5.94 -14.35
N ILE A 190 -12.10 -6.21 -13.11
CA ILE A 190 -12.37 -7.47 -12.42
C ILE A 190 -13.68 -7.33 -11.67
N GLU A 191 -14.60 -8.27 -11.85
CA GLU A 191 -15.87 -8.26 -11.13
C GLU A 191 -16.36 -9.67 -10.80
N PRO A 192 -17.13 -9.83 -9.71
CA PRO A 192 -17.82 -11.08 -9.42
C PRO A 192 -19.02 -11.25 -10.33
N TYR A 193 -19.35 -12.51 -10.67
CA TYR A 193 -20.56 -12.89 -11.40
C TYR A 193 -21.16 -14.17 -10.80
N ASP A 194 -22.36 -14.55 -11.25
CA ASP A 194 -22.99 -15.79 -10.81
C ASP A 194 -22.26 -17.02 -11.40
N GLY A 195 -21.20 -17.41 -10.76
CA GLY A 195 -20.33 -18.51 -11.19
C GLY A 195 -18.86 -18.32 -10.83
N GLY A 196 -18.44 -17.10 -10.44
CA GLY A 196 -17.06 -16.86 -10.08
C GLY A 196 -16.61 -15.41 -10.14
N ILE A 197 -15.38 -15.24 -10.55
CA ILE A 197 -14.75 -13.93 -10.77
C ILE A 197 -14.15 -13.94 -12.16
N HIS A 198 -14.33 -12.85 -12.89
CA HIS A 198 -13.75 -12.68 -14.22
C HIS A 198 -13.16 -11.27 -14.42
N TYR A 199 -12.39 -11.08 -15.46
CA TYR A 199 -11.88 -9.77 -15.85
C TYR A 199 -12.03 -9.55 -17.35
N SER A 200 -12.03 -8.28 -17.75
CA SER A 200 -12.05 -7.86 -19.14
C SER A 200 -10.91 -6.91 -19.46
N GLU A 201 -10.28 -7.08 -20.64
CA GLU A 201 -9.24 -6.17 -21.14
C GLU A 201 -9.78 -5.24 -22.25
N ASP A 202 -11.01 -5.45 -22.70
CA ASP A 202 -11.64 -4.75 -23.84
C ASP A 202 -12.95 -4.03 -23.46
N GLY A 203 -13.05 -3.63 -22.19
CA GLY A 203 -14.18 -2.87 -21.68
C GLY A 203 -15.48 -3.67 -21.57
N GLY A 204 -15.37 -4.97 -21.27
CA GLY A 204 -16.52 -5.84 -21.05
C GLY A 204 -17.05 -6.54 -22.29
N THR A 205 -16.31 -6.51 -23.41
CA THR A 205 -16.70 -7.22 -24.64
C THR A 205 -16.39 -8.72 -24.53
N SER A 206 -15.25 -9.06 -23.95
CA SER A 206 -14.86 -10.44 -23.64
C SER A 206 -14.45 -10.57 -22.17
N TRP A 207 -14.67 -11.78 -21.62
CA TRP A 207 -14.40 -12.07 -20.22
C TRP A 207 -13.55 -13.31 -20.06
N ILE A 208 -12.62 -13.26 -19.11
CA ILE A 208 -11.71 -14.36 -18.77
C ILE A 208 -11.85 -14.66 -17.31
N ASP A 209 -12.13 -15.91 -16.96
CA ASP A 209 -12.29 -16.34 -15.58
C ASP A 209 -10.97 -16.28 -14.81
N LEU A 210 -11.07 -15.90 -13.53
CA LEU A 210 -9.99 -15.90 -12.56
C LEU A 210 -10.36 -16.77 -11.37
N PRO A 211 -9.50 -17.71 -10.94
CA PRO A 211 -9.71 -18.44 -9.71
C PRO A 211 -9.83 -17.51 -8.51
N ALA A 212 -10.81 -17.73 -7.64
CA ALA A 212 -11.02 -16.91 -6.45
C ALA A 212 -9.86 -17.00 -5.43
N ASP A 213 -9.08 -18.07 -5.49
CA ASP A 213 -7.87 -18.31 -4.70
C ASP A 213 -6.59 -17.75 -5.35
N SER A 214 -6.70 -17.08 -6.50
CA SER A 214 -5.56 -16.36 -7.08
C SER A 214 -5.00 -15.37 -6.08
N VAL A 215 -3.68 -15.33 -5.96
CA VAL A 215 -3.00 -14.38 -5.07
C VAL A 215 -2.88 -13.02 -5.76
N VAL A 216 -3.28 -11.97 -5.07
CA VAL A 216 -3.24 -10.59 -5.57
C VAL A 216 -2.49 -9.65 -4.64
N SER A 217 -1.81 -8.67 -5.23
CA SER A 217 -1.20 -7.56 -4.51
C SER A 217 -2.24 -6.51 -4.18
N MET A 218 -2.30 -6.15 -2.90
CA MET A 218 -3.08 -5.01 -2.39
C MET A 218 -2.17 -3.90 -1.86
N ASN A 219 -0.92 -3.87 -2.34
CA ASN A 219 0.07 -2.84 -2.00
C ASN A 219 0.56 -2.87 -0.54
N LEU A 220 0.51 -4.03 0.11
CA LEU A 220 1.19 -4.27 1.38
C LEU A 220 2.53 -4.97 1.10
N TRP A 221 3.63 -4.22 1.20
CA TRP A 221 4.96 -4.68 0.87
C TRP A 221 5.90 -4.59 2.07
N GLY A 222 6.90 -5.46 2.10
CA GLY A 222 8.01 -5.43 3.05
C GLY A 222 9.33 -5.27 2.30
N PHE A 223 10.12 -4.28 2.69
CA PHE A 223 11.39 -3.96 2.04
C PHE A 223 12.53 -3.81 3.02
N THR A 224 13.72 -4.19 2.58
CA THR A 224 14.98 -3.77 3.18
C THR A 224 15.33 -2.35 2.70
N PRO A 225 16.27 -1.63 3.38
CA PRO A 225 16.65 -0.26 3.00
C PRO A 225 17.14 -0.12 1.56
N ASP A 226 17.65 -1.22 0.97
CA ASP A 226 18.18 -1.24 -0.40
C ASP A 226 17.12 -0.92 -1.47
N TYR A 227 15.83 -1.12 -1.16
CA TYR A 227 14.74 -0.70 -2.04
C TYR A 227 14.83 0.79 -2.38
N VAL A 228 15.11 1.65 -1.40
CA VAL A 228 15.20 3.10 -1.60
C VAL A 228 16.33 3.43 -2.58
N GLN A 229 17.47 2.75 -2.47
CA GLN A 229 18.61 2.96 -3.36
C GLN A 229 18.30 2.52 -4.80
N LYS A 230 17.61 1.38 -4.97
CA LYS A 230 17.17 0.91 -6.30
C LYS A 230 16.10 1.83 -6.92
N ALA A 231 15.16 2.31 -6.13
CA ALA A 231 14.16 3.29 -6.58
C ALA A 231 14.84 4.59 -7.02
N LYS A 232 15.81 5.08 -6.25
CA LYS A 232 16.58 6.30 -6.54
C LYS A 232 17.37 6.16 -7.84
N ALA A 233 18.08 5.05 -8.03
CA ALA A 233 18.84 4.77 -9.24
C ALA A 233 17.97 4.68 -10.50
N GLY A 234 16.73 4.20 -10.38
CA GLY A 234 15.79 4.04 -11.50
C GLY A 234 14.98 5.30 -11.84
N PHE A 235 14.84 6.25 -10.90
CA PHE A 235 13.89 7.35 -11.08
C PHE A 235 14.27 8.33 -12.21
N ALA A 236 15.55 8.68 -12.34
CA ALA A 236 16.01 9.56 -13.42
C ALA A 236 15.78 8.94 -14.81
N ALA A 237 16.08 7.66 -14.97
CA ALA A 237 15.83 6.91 -16.21
C ALA A 237 14.33 6.87 -16.54
N PHE A 238 13.49 6.59 -15.53
CA PHE A 238 12.03 6.63 -15.68
C PHE A 238 11.55 7.99 -16.19
N LEU A 239 12.02 9.09 -15.61
CA LEU A 239 11.65 10.45 -16.04
C LEU A 239 12.10 10.73 -17.45
N GLN A 240 13.33 10.35 -17.82
CA GLN A 240 13.88 10.56 -19.17
C GLN A 240 13.04 9.84 -20.23
N GLU A 241 12.56 8.65 -19.94
CA GLU A 241 11.75 7.84 -20.87
C GLU A 241 10.30 8.32 -20.95
N ASN A 242 9.68 8.67 -19.81
CA ASN A 242 8.24 8.84 -19.72
C ASN A 242 7.77 10.31 -19.82
N LEU A 243 8.61 11.28 -19.45
CA LEU A 243 8.24 12.69 -19.57
C LEU A 243 7.94 13.15 -21.02
N PRO A 244 8.70 12.71 -22.05
CA PRO A 244 8.39 13.09 -23.43
C PRO A 244 7.03 12.53 -23.91
N VAL A 245 6.58 11.41 -23.35
CA VAL A 245 5.36 10.69 -23.78
C VAL A 245 4.14 11.16 -22.98
N ASN A 246 4.28 11.29 -21.66
CA ASN A 246 3.15 11.59 -20.78
C ASN A 246 3.56 12.52 -19.61
N PRO A 247 3.89 13.79 -19.90
CA PRO A 247 4.46 14.72 -18.91
C PRO A 247 3.54 14.97 -17.72
N LEU A 248 2.22 14.97 -17.93
CA LEU A 248 1.25 15.35 -16.90
C LEU A 248 0.79 14.18 -16.01
N LYS A 249 0.93 12.92 -16.47
CA LYS A 249 0.30 11.78 -15.80
C LYS A 249 1.22 10.57 -15.57
N CYS A 250 2.47 10.55 -16.10
CA CYS A 250 3.37 9.44 -15.84
C CYS A 250 3.62 9.27 -14.34
N GLU A 251 3.65 8.04 -13.87
CA GLU A 251 3.85 7.69 -12.46
C GLU A 251 4.87 6.58 -12.32
N TYR A 252 5.83 6.79 -11.43
CA TYR A 252 6.81 5.79 -11.03
C TYR A 252 6.24 4.95 -9.90
N TYR A 253 5.75 3.79 -10.24
CA TYR A 253 5.08 2.89 -9.30
C TYR A 253 6.06 2.03 -8.51
N LEU A 254 5.71 1.74 -7.28
CA LEU A 254 6.45 0.84 -6.40
C LEU A 254 6.67 -0.55 -7.05
N PRO A 255 5.66 -1.21 -7.63
CA PRO A 255 5.86 -2.48 -8.33
C PRO A 255 6.81 -2.41 -9.52
N THR A 256 7.00 -1.24 -10.15
CA THR A 256 7.96 -1.07 -11.25
C THR A 256 9.40 -1.29 -10.77
N VAL A 257 9.75 -0.76 -9.58
CA VAL A 257 11.07 -0.98 -8.96
C VAL A 257 11.27 -2.46 -8.65
N VAL A 258 10.23 -3.11 -8.09
CA VAL A 258 10.24 -4.54 -7.78
C VAL A 258 10.48 -5.36 -9.05
N THR A 259 9.68 -5.14 -10.10
CA THR A 259 9.79 -5.86 -11.38
C THR A 259 11.18 -5.69 -12.00
N ASN A 260 11.74 -4.47 -11.96
CA ASN A 260 13.08 -4.21 -12.47
C ASN A 260 14.16 -4.97 -11.68
N ALA A 261 14.04 -5.02 -10.36
CA ALA A 261 14.99 -5.77 -9.52
C ALA A 261 14.88 -7.29 -9.73
N LEU A 262 13.66 -7.83 -9.84
CA LEU A 262 13.43 -9.24 -10.18
C LEU A 262 14.04 -9.61 -11.54
N ASN A 263 13.79 -8.82 -12.58
CA ASN A 263 14.28 -9.06 -13.93
C ASN A 263 15.82 -9.02 -14.02
N ARG A 264 16.49 -8.29 -13.12
CA ARG A 264 17.95 -8.23 -13.03
C ARG A 264 18.54 -9.27 -12.10
N GLY A 265 17.70 -10.06 -11.41
CA GLY A 265 18.14 -11.02 -10.41
C GLY A 265 18.77 -10.37 -9.16
N GLU A 266 18.37 -9.14 -8.85
CA GLU A 266 18.88 -8.34 -7.74
C GLU A 266 18.07 -8.47 -6.45
N ALA A 267 16.85 -9.00 -6.53
CA ALA A 267 15.97 -9.20 -5.38
C ALA A 267 15.22 -10.52 -5.49
N ASP A 268 14.92 -11.11 -4.35
CA ASP A 268 13.91 -12.13 -4.17
C ASP A 268 12.74 -11.50 -3.40
N VAL A 269 11.51 -11.77 -3.82
CA VAL A 269 10.32 -11.24 -3.16
C VAL A 269 9.46 -12.41 -2.70
N HIS A 270 9.42 -12.64 -1.40
CA HIS A 270 8.62 -13.72 -0.83
C HIS A 270 7.16 -13.30 -0.69
N VAL A 271 6.22 -14.11 -1.20
CA VAL A 271 4.78 -13.85 -1.14
C VAL A 271 4.20 -14.48 0.12
N LEU A 272 3.81 -13.62 1.05
CA LEU A 272 3.22 -13.98 2.34
C LEU A 272 1.69 -13.97 2.18
N THR A 273 1.05 -15.13 2.07
CA THR A 273 -0.40 -15.19 1.82
C THR A 273 -1.20 -14.94 3.09
N SER A 274 -2.05 -13.92 3.09
CA SER A 274 -3.02 -13.63 4.15
C SER A 274 -4.40 -14.18 3.79
N ALA A 275 -5.06 -14.78 4.79
CA ALA A 275 -6.46 -15.20 4.71
C ALA A 275 -7.45 -14.08 5.09
N ASP A 276 -6.95 -12.93 5.59
CA ASP A 276 -7.79 -11.80 5.95
C ASP A 276 -8.56 -11.27 4.73
N ARG A 277 -9.73 -10.73 4.99
CA ARG A 277 -10.48 -9.99 3.97
C ARG A 277 -9.95 -8.56 3.91
N TRP A 278 -9.50 -8.15 2.73
CA TRP A 278 -9.16 -6.77 2.45
C TRP A 278 -10.45 -5.96 2.23
N HIS A 279 -10.48 -4.74 2.71
CA HIS A 279 -11.54 -3.79 2.42
C HIS A 279 -10.96 -2.42 2.01
N GLY A 280 -11.49 -1.87 0.93
CA GLY A 280 -11.24 -0.49 0.52
C GLY A 280 -12.57 0.18 0.21
N ILE A 281 -12.59 1.51 0.20
CA ILE A 281 -13.74 2.27 -0.24
C ILE A 281 -13.47 2.73 -1.69
N THR A 282 -13.69 1.84 -2.65
CA THR A 282 -13.60 2.17 -4.07
C THR A 282 -14.86 2.90 -4.52
N TYR A 283 -16.00 2.42 -4.07
CA TYR A 283 -17.32 3.00 -4.29
C TYR A 283 -17.89 3.52 -2.96
N ARG A 284 -18.79 4.50 -3.00
CA ARG A 284 -19.43 5.01 -1.76
C ARG A 284 -20.25 3.92 -1.04
N GLU A 285 -20.77 3.01 -1.83
CA GLU A 285 -21.58 1.87 -1.40
C GLU A 285 -20.76 0.81 -0.64
N ASP A 286 -19.41 0.82 -0.78
CA ASP A 286 -18.52 -0.09 -0.03
C ASP A 286 -18.44 0.30 1.47
N LYS A 287 -18.67 1.58 1.80
CA LYS A 287 -18.51 2.07 3.19
C LYS A 287 -19.45 1.38 4.19
N PRO A 288 -20.75 1.23 3.94
CA PRO A 288 -21.65 0.49 4.85
C PRO A 288 -21.22 -0.96 5.08
N GLU A 289 -20.71 -1.64 4.06
CA GLU A 289 -20.21 -3.02 4.18
C GLU A 289 -18.97 -3.07 5.09
N LEU A 290 -18.02 -2.15 4.90
CA LEU A 290 -16.84 -2.03 5.76
C LEU A 290 -17.22 -1.75 7.21
N VAL A 291 -18.13 -0.79 7.46
CA VAL A 291 -18.61 -0.45 8.81
C VAL A 291 -19.22 -1.68 9.48
N ALA A 292 -20.09 -2.41 8.77
CA ALA A 292 -20.71 -3.62 9.29
C ALA A 292 -19.67 -4.72 9.58
N ALA A 293 -18.67 -4.89 8.72
CA ALA A 293 -17.57 -5.82 8.92
C ALA A 293 -16.75 -5.47 10.17
N LEU A 294 -16.36 -4.20 10.36
CA LEU A 294 -15.61 -3.75 11.53
C LEU A 294 -16.41 -3.89 12.83
N GLN A 295 -17.71 -3.58 12.82
CA GLN A 295 -18.60 -3.81 13.97
C GLN A 295 -18.66 -5.29 14.34
N LYS A 296 -18.79 -6.17 13.34
CA LYS A 296 -18.76 -7.61 13.57
C LYS A 296 -17.44 -8.07 14.16
N MET A 297 -16.30 -7.61 13.60
CA MET A 297 -14.96 -7.93 14.11
C MET A 297 -14.79 -7.49 15.57
N SER A 298 -15.34 -6.33 15.95
CA SER A 298 -15.32 -5.86 17.33
C SER A 298 -16.22 -6.74 18.24
N ALA A 299 -17.39 -7.12 17.75
CA ALA A 299 -18.29 -8.03 18.49
C ALA A 299 -17.67 -9.42 18.67
N ASP A 300 -16.90 -9.89 17.70
CA ASP A 300 -16.15 -11.17 17.75
C ASP A 300 -14.86 -11.09 18.60
N GLY A 301 -14.54 -9.89 19.15
CA GLY A 301 -13.40 -9.68 20.05
C GLY A 301 -12.06 -9.42 19.35
N LEU A 302 -12.04 -9.20 18.02
CA LEU A 302 -10.83 -8.88 17.29
C LEU A 302 -10.33 -7.47 17.62
N TYR A 303 -11.26 -6.52 17.73
CA TYR A 303 -11.02 -5.13 18.12
C TYR A 303 -11.78 -4.78 19.41
N PRO A 304 -11.31 -3.77 20.17
CA PRO A 304 -12.08 -3.21 21.28
C PRO A 304 -13.47 -2.70 20.81
N THR A 305 -14.47 -2.82 21.68
CA THR A 305 -15.82 -2.32 21.40
C THR A 305 -15.96 -0.82 21.62
N ASP A 306 -15.03 -0.20 22.32
CA ASP A 306 -15.04 1.24 22.64
C ASP A 306 -14.08 1.99 21.69
N LYS A 307 -12.86 2.25 22.16
CA LYS A 307 -11.82 2.96 21.40
C LYS A 307 -10.66 2.02 21.08
N LEU A 308 -10.05 2.19 19.92
CA LEU A 308 -8.83 1.46 19.57
C LEU A 308 -7.63 1.93 20.43
N PHE A 309 -7.59 3.24 20.78
CA PHE A 309 -6.52 3.86 21.55
C PHE A 309 -7.05 4.86 22.60
#